data_db477ab78dede480f7020c3d01d98243
#
_entry.id   db477ab78dede480f7020c3d01d98243
#
_cell.length_a   1.000
_cell.length_b   1.000
_cell.length_c   1.000
_cell.angle_alpha   90.00
_cell.angle_beta   90.00
_cell.angle_gamma   90.00
#
_symmetry.space_group_name_H-M   'P 1'
#
loop_
_entity.id
_entity.type
_entity.pdbx_description
1 polymer ?
#
loop_
_entity_poly.entity_id
_entity_poly.type
_entity_poly.pdbx_seq_one_letter_code
_entity_poly.pdbx_strand_id
1 'polypeptide(L)'
;MAKKSVNTYNFPLPQDNDTLIGHMKTVKNFMDAWNNRERHPLHPVWMLTGTRGIGKSTLAYKLARMVYGNVGDFFVIDMSRNIDKDGKPKPDGKEISVYTVRAMIDKMQLSSMSGAWRVVLIDSMDELNKPASNALLKVLEEPPANTLFLLIVHKLSNVLPTLRSRARVEKMQPLTISELRDLCIKFMPDEEVSSEILRLSNGSFGKIADMKHNGGDEIYNDLIDTLRNPDSTSSDLMMIAKKIAPAPELYTILLDAVASFNLADIYPQATKTLNSITALHLEPEIGIFKVLMDIKKCL
;
A
#
# COMPACT_ATOMS: atom_id res chain seq x y z
N MET A 1 2.28 -11.68 15.33
CA MET A 1 3.58 -11.14 14.86
C MET A 1 3.44 -10.91 13.36
N ALA A 2 3.33 -9.68 12.92
CA ALA A 2 3.35 -9.37 11.49
C ALA A 2 4.76 -9.69 10.98
N LYS A 3 4.90 -10.77 10.18
CA LYS A 3 6.15 -11.04 9.48
C LYS A 3 6.43 -9.82 8.60
N LYS A 4 7.61 -9.18 8.79
CA LYS A 4 8.19 -8.33 7.74
C LYS A 4 8.04 -9.10 6.44
N SER A 5 7.44 -8.49 5.42
CA SER A 5 7.58 -8.97 4.05
C SER A 5 9.08 -8.95 3.75
N VAL A 6 9.70 -10.10 3.89
CA VAL A 6 11.06 -10.29 3.37
C VAL A 6 10.90 -10.08 1.88
N ASN A 7 11.60 -9.10 1.34
CA ASN A 7 11.61 -8.84 -0.10
C ASN A 7 12.37 -10.01 -0.74
N THR A 8 11.64 -11.10 -0.99
CA THR A 8 12.17 -12.34 -1.56
C THR A 8 12.47 -12.18 -3.04
N TYR A 9 11.82 -11.24 -3.68
CA TYR A 9 12.16 -10.77 -5.00
C TYR A 9 13.13 -9.61 -4.83
N ASN A 10 14.24 -9.64 -5.55
CA ASN A 10 15.28 -8.61 -5.51
C ASN A 10 14.80 -7.29 -6.16
N PHE A 11 13.61 -6.82 -5.76
CA PHE A 11 13.07 -5.55 -6.24
C PHE A 11 13.82 -4.39 -5.56
N PRO A 12 14.17 -3.35 -6.30
CA PRO A 12 14.67 -2.15 -5.69
C PRO A 12 13.62 -1.56 -4.75
N LEU A 13 14.06 -1.11 -3.58
CA LEU A 13 13.19 -0.36 -2.68
C LEU A 13 12.65 0.89 -3.38
N PRO A 14 11.51 1.45 -2.98
CA PRO A 14 10.93 2.65 -3.61
C PRO A 14 11.91 3.81 -3.77
N GLN A 15 12.80 3.99 -2.79
CA GLN A 15 13.85 5.01 -2.84
C GLN A 15 14.94 4.75 -3.88
N ASP A 16 15.18 3.50 -4.24
CA ASP A 16 16.25 3.07 -5.14
C ASP A 16 15.70 2.69 -6.53
N ASN A 17 14.38 2.78 -6.70
CA ASN A 17 13.70 2.40 -7.93
C ASN A 17 13.54 3.56 -8.89
N ASP A 18 14.26 3.51 -9.99
CA ASP A 18 14.15 4.50 -11.09
C ASP A 18 13.05 4.16 -12.09
N THR A 19 12.41 2.99 -11.96
CA THR A 19 11.33 2.60 -12.85
C THR A 19 9.99 3.03 -12.29
N LEU A 20 9.27 3.82 -13.06
CA LEU A 20 7.87 4.14 -12.82
C LEU A 20 7.09 3.79 -14.08
N ILE A 21 6.16 2.85 -13.97
CA ILE A 21 5.20 2.50 -15.02
C ILE A 21 3.82 2.97 -14.57
N GLY A 22 3.06 3.55 -15.51
CA GLY A 22 1.75 4.13 -15.22
C GLY A 22 1.82 5.52 -14.58
N HIS A 23 0.66 5.98 -14.11
CA HIS A 23 0.48 7.24 -13.37
C HIS A 23 0.86 8.53 -14.10
N MET A 24 0.93 8.51 -15.44
CA MET A 24 1.35 9.66 -16.26
C MET A 24 0.52 10.92 -15.98
N LYS A 25 -0.78 10.77 -15.67
CA LYS A 25 -1.64 11.90 -15.31
C LYS A 25 -1.16 12.61 -14.04
N THR A 26 -0.86 11.84 -12.98
CA THR A 26 -0.36 12.41 -11.71
C THR A 26 1.00 13.04 -11.89
N VAL A 27 1.91 12.39 -12.65
CA VAL A 27 3.22 12.95 -13.00
C VAL A 27 3.05 14.27 -13.73
N LYS A 28 2.22 14.32 -14.76
CA LYS A 28 1.94 15.53 -15.53
C LYS A 28 1.38 16.65 -14.65
N ASN A 29 0.38 16.36 -13.84
CA ASN A 29 -0.23 17.34 -12.93
C ASN A 29 0.82 17.99 -12.01
N PHE A 30 1.72 17.16 -11.47
CA PHE A 30 2.80 17.67 -10.62
C PHE A 30 3.82 18.50 -11.41
N MET A 31 4.27 17.99 -12.55
CA MET A 31 5.25 18.67 -13.40
C MET A 31 4.73 20.03 -13.89
N ASP A 32 3.47 20.10 -14.29
CA ASP A 32 2.84 21.35 -14.71
C ASP A 32 2.80 22.35 -13.54
N ALA A 33 2.45 21.92 -12.33
CA ALA A 33 2.45 22.76 -11.16
C ALA A 33 3.88 23.20 -10.76
N TRP A 34 4.85 22.29 -10.81
CA TRP A 34 6.26 22.58 -10.50
C TRP A 34 6.88 23.57 -11.48
N ASN A 35 6.68 23.38 -12.78
CA ASN A 35 7.25 24.23 -13.82
C ASN A 35 6.64 25.65 -13.82
N ASN A 36 5.40 25.77 -13.37
CA ASN A 36 4.71 27.06 -13.29
C ASN A 36 4.77 27.72 -11.90
N ARG A 37 5.54 27.19 -10.94
CA ARG A 37 5.56 27.63 -9.53
C ARG A 37 5.98 29.09 -9.30
N GLU A 38 6.69 29.69 -10.24
CA GLU A 38 7.05 31.11 -10.18
C GLU A 38 5.86 32.03 -10.47
N ARG A 39 4.92 31.58 -11.28
CA ARG A 39 3.69 32.33 -11.64
C ARG A 39 2.51 31.97 -10.73
N HIS A 40 2.43 30.71 -10.35
CA HIS A 40 1.37 30.13 -9.50
C HIS A 40 2.05 29.30 -8.42
N PRO A 41 2.05 29.75 -7.15
CA PRO A 41 2.71 29.04 -6.07
C PRO A 41 2.33 27.56 -6.05
N LEU A 42 3.35 26.69 -5.96
CA LEU A 42 3.12 25.26 -5.81
C LEU A 42 2.35 25.01 -4.52
N HIS A 43 1.29 24.20 -4.58
CA HIS A 43 0.62 23.76 -3.37
C HIS A 43 1.63 23.01 -2.48
N PRO A 44 1.84 23.42 -1.22
CA PRO A 44 2.93 22.88 -0.40
C PRO A 44 2.67 21.45 0.06
N VAL A 45 1.44 20.95 -0.02
CA VAL A 45 1.05 19.62 0.47
C VAL A 45 0.36 18.83 -0.65
N TRP A 46 0.97 17.74 -1.07
CA TRP A 46 0.43 16.79 -2.05
C TRP A 46 0.15 15.45 -1.39
N MET A 47 -1.09 14.98 -1.53
CA MET A 47 -1.54 13.73 -0.95
C MET A 47 -1.81 12.71 -2.08
N LEU A 48 -0.94 11.71 -2.20
CA LEU A 48 -1.04 10.63 -3.18
C LEU A 48 -1.90 9.50 -2.60
N THR A 49 -3.10 9.32 -3.13
CA THR A 49 -4.06 8.33 -2.61
C THR A 49 -4.29 7.19 -3.59
N GLY A 50 -4.55 6.00 -3.10
CA GLY A 50 -4.85 4.81 -3.90
C GLY A 50 -4.47 3.52 -3.19
N THR A 51 -4.80 2.37 -3.78
CA THR A 51 -4.52 1.05 -3.20
C THR A 51 -3.03 0.84 -2.93
N ARG A 52 -2.71 -0.01 -1.94
CA ARG A 52 -1.32 -0.37 -1.62
C ARG A 52 -0.68 -1.10 -2.82
N GLY A 53 0.62 -0.90 -3.05
CA GLY A 53 1.39 -1.63 -4.06
C GLY A 53 1.24 -1.13 -5.51
N ILE A 54 0.56 0.00 -5.78
CA ILE A 54 0.41 0.56 -7.13
C ILE A 54 1.55 1.49 -7.55
N GLY A 55 2.59 1.72 -6.71
CA GLY A 55 3.74 2.58 -7.04
C GLY A 55 3.70 3.99 -6.46
N LYS A 56 2.82 4.28 -5.44
CA LYS A 56 2.76 5.62 -4.80
C LYS A 56 4.08 6.06 -4.21
N SER A 57 4.74 5.18 -3.44
CA SER A 57 6.02 5.46 -2.80
C SER A 57 7.11 5.70 -3.84
N THR A 58 7.19 4.87 -4.88
CA THR A 58 8.14 5.06 -6.00
C THR A 58 7.96 6.42 -6.67
N LEU A 59 6.71 6.80 -6.96
CA LEU A 59 6.42 8.13 -7.53
C LEU A 59 6.85 9.23 -6.56
N ALA A 60 6.49 9.14 -5.27
CA ALA A 60 6.81 10.15 -4.28
C ALA A 60 8.32 10.36 -4.14
N TYR A 61 9.12 9.30 -4.10
CA TYR A 61 10.59 9.39 -4.07
C TYR A 61 11.16 10.04 -5.34
N LYS A 62 10.59 9.75 -6.52
CA LYS A 62 11.01 10.39 -7.78
C LYS A 62 10.71 11.89 -7.78
N LEU A 63 9.50 12.28 -7.36
CA LEU A 63 9.12 13.68 -7.24
C LEU A 63 9.97 14.40 -6.18
N ALA A 64 10.24 13.75 -5.05
CA ALA A 64 11.11 14.29 -4.01
C ALA A 64 12.50 14.59 -4.56
N ARG A 65 13.16 13.62 -5.22
CA ARG A 65 14.49 13.80 -5.81
C ARG A 65 14.55 14.96 -6.78
N MET A 66 13.52 15.12 -7.60
CA MET A 66 13.44 16.23 -8.56
C MET A 66 13.38 17.59 -7.85
N VAL A 67 12.67 17.67 -6.71
CA VAL A 67 12.44 18.94 -5.99
C VAL A 67 13.63 19.33 -5.12
N TYR A 68 14.17 18.42 -4.29
CA TYR A 68 15.31 18.76 -3.42
C TYR A 68 16.65 18.78 -4.15
N GLY A 69 16.77 18.09 -5.30
CA GLY A 69 18.00 18.07 -6.11
C GLY A 69 19.23 17.60 -5.31
N ASN A 70 20.37 18.29 -5.50
CA ASN A 70 21.64 17.94 -4.84
C ASN A 70 21.91 18.72 -3.55
N VAL A 71 21.12 19.75 -3.25
CA VAL A 71 21.42 20.72 -2.17
C VAL A 71 20.28 20.90 -1.18
N GLY A 72 19.10 20.33 -1.46
CA GLY A 72 17.93 20.42 -0.60
C GLY A 72 17.90 19.35 0.49
N ASP A 73 17.04 19.56 1.48
CA ASP A 73 16.82 18.62 2.57
C ASP A 73 15.72 17.61 2.22
N PHE A 74 15.91 16.37 2.62
CA PHE A 74 14.91 15.31 2.44
C PHE A 74 14.66 14.57 3.75
N PHE A 75 13.44 14.67 4.26
CA PHE A 75 12.98 13.99 5.47
C PHE A 75 11.96 12.92 5.12
N VAL A 76 12.15 11.73 5.69
CA VAL A 76 11.24 10.60 5.49
C VAL A 76 10.70 10.15 6.83
N ILE A 77 9.39 10.02 6.92
CA ILE A 77 8.67 9.36 8.01
C ILE A 77 8.03 8.10 7.44
N ASP A 78 8.39 6.97 7.98
CA ASP A 78 7.79 5.67 7.72
C ASP A 78 7.88 4.79 8.98
N MET A 79 7.31 3.61 8.93
CA MET A 79 7.33 2.69 10.06
C MET A 79 8.74 2.24 10.44
N SER A 80 9.66 2.11 9.47
CA SER A 80 11.04 1.68 9.72
C SER A 80 11.86 2.71 10.51
N ARG A 81 11.47 4.00 10.40
CA ARG A 81 12.10 5.15 11.07
C ARG A 81 11.34 5.60 12.32
N ASN A 82 10.33 4.81 12.73
CA ASN A 82 9.52 5.11 13.91
C ASN A 82 10.37 5.06 15.19
N ILE A 83 10.12 5.99 16.11
CA ILE A 83 10.80 6.08 17.42
C ILE A 83 9.78 6.11 18.56
N ASP A 84 10.21 5.70 19.74
CA ASP A 84 9.46 5.82 20.98
C ASP A 84 9.67 7.19 21.69
N LYS A 85 9.10 7.33 22.90
CA LYS A 85 9.23 8.54 23.72
C LYS A 85 10.66 8.89 24.14
N ASP A 86 11.54 7.89 24.19
CA ASP A 86 12.95 8.03 24.58
C ASP A 86 13.87 8.19 23.34
N GLY A 87 13.28 8.33 22.14
CA GLY A 87 14.00 8.47 20.86
C GLY A 87 14.60 7.17 20.35
N LYS A 88 14.25 6.01 20.93
CA LYS A 88 14.76 4.70 20.50
C LYS A 88 13.97 4.19 19.30
N PRO A 89 14.63 3.51 18.33
CA PRO A 89 13.96 2.91 17.18
C PRO A 89 12.86 1.93 17.59
N LYS A 90 11.68 2.08 16.99
CA LYS A 90 10.51 1.23 17.20
C LYS A 90 9.87 0.82 15.86
N PRO A 91 10.60 0.09 14.99
CA PRO A 91 10.12 -0.26 13.65
C PRO A 91 8.94 -1.26 13.68
N ASP A 92 8.81 -2.04 14.75
CA ASP A 92 7.74 -3.04 14.90
C ASP A 92 6.49 -2.47 15.62
N GLY A 93 6.37 -1.15 15.69
CA GLY A 93 5.18 -0.46 16.20
C GLY A 93 3.95 -0.75 15.32
N LYS A 94 2.75 -0.67 15.92
CA LYS A 94 1.50 -0.78 15.14
C LYS A 94 1.17 0.51 14.39
N GLU A 95 1.70 1.62 14.84
CA GLU A 95 1.44 2.97 14.32
C GLU A 95 2.70 3.84 14.44
N ILE A 96 2.81 4.81 13.57
CA ILE A 96 3.86 5.83 13.62
C ILE A 96 3.54 6.81 14.76
N SER A 97 4.50 6.99 15.64
CA SER A 97 4.33 7.75 16.86
C SER A 97 4.41 9.28 16.66
N VAL A 98 3.85 10.03 17.59
CA VAL A 98 3.98 11.49 17.63
C VAL A 98 5.44 11.94 17.82
N TYR A 99 6.27 11.13 18.46
CA TYR A 99 7.68 11.46 18.69
C TYR A 99 8.47 11.48 17.38
N THR A 100 8.18 10.56 16.47
CA THR A 100 8.75 10.55 15.11
C THR A 100 8.41 11.82 14.35
N VAL A 101 7.15 12.24 14.40
CA VAL A 101 6.68 13.46 13.73
C VAL A 101 7.33 14.72 14.35
N ARG A 102 7.37 14.82 15.69
CA ARG A 102 8.00 15.95 16.37
C ARG A 102 9.49 16.04 16.06
N ALA A 103 10.21 14.92 16.13
CA ALA A 103 11.64 14.90 15.81
C ALA A 103 11.92 15.38 14.36
N MET A 104 11.02 15.09 13.41
CA MET A 104 11.11 15.61 12.04
C MET A 104 10.85 17.11 12.02
N ILE A 105 9.81 17.62 12.70
CA ILE A 105 9.48 19.06 12.77
C ILE A 105 10.65 19.84 13.38
N ASP A 106 11.24 19.33 14.46
CA ASP A 106 12.39 19.96 15.12
C ASP A 106 13.60 20.05 14.18
N LYS A 107 13.89 18.94 13.43
CA LYS A 107 14.96 18.95 12.41
C LYS A 107 14.68 19.95 11.29
N MET A 108 13.44 20.11 10.87
CA MET A 108 13.07 21.09 9.85
C MET A 108 13.33 22.54 10.30
N GLN A 109 13.21 22.85 11.61
CA GLN A 109 13.49 24.18 12.13
C GLN A 109 14.99 24.49 12.13
N LEU A 110 15.83 23.48 12.29
CA LEU A 110 17.29 23.62 12.33
C LEU A 110 17.92 23.69 10.93
N SER A 111 17.27 23.16 9.91
CA SER A 111 17.81 23.03 8.55
C SER A 111 17.36 24.18 7.64
N SER A 112 18.20 24.53 6.69
CA SER A 112 18.01 25.48 5.60
C SER A 112 18.47 26.91 5.83
N MET A 113 19.79 27.09 5.84
CA MET A 113 20.40 28.41 5.59
C MET A 113 20.55 28.72 4.08
N SER A 114 20.29 27.74 3.20
CA SER A 114 20.63 27.83 1.75
C SER A 114 19.49 28.32 0.84
N GLY A 115 18.26 28.49 1.36
CA GLY A 115 17.10 28.79 0.50
C GLY A 115 16.67 27.65 -0.44
N ALA A 116 17.33 26.50 -0.37
CA ALA A 116 17.00 25.32 -1.18
C ALA A 116 15.65 24.72 -0.79
N TRP A 117 15.04 23.97 -1.71
CA TRP A 117 13.81 23.25 -1.44
C TRP A 117 14.07 22.11 -0.47
N ARG A 118 13.12 21.94 0.45
CA ARG A 118 13.07 20.74 1.30
C ARG A 118 11.84 19.92 0.99
N VAL A 119 11.95 18.60 1.13
CA VAL A 119 10.86 17.68 0.93
C VAL A 119 10.66 16.83 2.17
N VAL A 120 9.42 16.69 2.59
CA VAL A 120 8.99 15.79 3.65
C VAL A 120 8.09 14.72 3.04
N LEU A 121 8.54 13.48 3.08
CA LEU A 121 7.76 12.32 2.65
C LEU A 121 7.22 11.57 3.87
N ILE A 122 5.90 11.34 3.91
CA ILE A 122 5.25 10.52 4.94
C ILE A 122 4.62 9.29 4.29
N ASP A 123 5.18 8.12 4.58
CA ASP A 123 4.77 6.82 4.04
C ASP A 123 4.46 5.83 5.19
N SER A 124 3.20 5.66 5.63
CA SER A 124 1.99 6.30 5.11
C SER A 124 1.25 7.09 6.20
N MET A 125 0.43 8.06 5.75
CA MET A 125 -0.37 8.92 6.64
C MET A 125 -1.41 8.15 7.47
N ASP A 126 -1.97 7.10 6.91
CA ASP A 126 -2.99 6.26 7.56
C ASP A 126 -2.41 5.29 8.60
N GLU A 127 -1.07 5.27 8.75
CA GLU A 127 -0.35 4.57 9.83
C GLU A 127 0.05 5.49 10.99
N LEU A 128 -0.22 6.79 10.89
CA LEU A 128 0.00 7.73 11.99
C LEU A 128 -1.02 7.53 13.10
N ASN A 129 -0.58 7.51 14.36
CA ASN A 129 -1.52 7.59 15.46
C ASN A 129 -2.17 9.00 15.53
N LYS A 130 -3.28 9.12 16.25
CA LYS A 130 -4.04 10.37 16.34
C LYS A 130 -3.21 11.56 16.87
N PRO A 131 -2.34 11.41 17.90
CA PRO A 131 -1.44 12.49 18.32
C PRO A 131 -0.44 12.91 17.24
N ALA A 132 0.12 11.95 16.46
CA ALA A 132 1.02 12.23 15.36
C ALA A 132 0.33 13.02 14.25
N SER A 133 -0.87 12.59 13.85
CA SER A 133 -1.71 13.30 12.88
C SER A 133 -2.01 14.74 13.31
N ASN A 134 -2.33 14.95 14.58
CA ASN A 134 -2.59 16.28 15.12
C ASN A 134 -1.33 17.17 15.16
N ALA A 135 -0.15 16.59 15.43
CA ALA A 135 1.12 17.34 15.43
C ALA A 135 1.47 17.91 14.04
N LEU A 136 1.00 17.27 12.96
CA LEU A 136 1.20 17.74 11.59
C LEU A 136 0.30 18.93 11.23
N LEU A 137 -0.86 19.08 11.86
CA LEU A 137 -1.84 20.11 11.47
C LEU A 137 -1.23 21.50 11.38
N LYS A 138 -0.49 21.92 12.42
CA LYS A 138 0.11 23.25 12.47
C LYS A 138 1.11 23.51 11.34
N VAL A 139 1.97 22.54 11.07
CA VAL A 139 3.00 22.69 10.03
C VAL A 139 2.43 22.59 8.61
N LEU A 140 1.28 21.92 8.45
CA LEU A 140 0.58 21.86 7.16
C LEU A 140 -0.35 23.06 6.92
N GLU A 141 -0.74 23.79 7.98
CA GLU A 141 -1.46 25.07 7.88
C GLU A 141 -0.53 26.18 7.42
N GLU A 142 0.65 26.27 8.02
CA GLU A 142 1.66 27.30 7.75
C GLU A 142 3.00 26.62 7.42
N PRO A 143 3.11 25.98 6.22
CA PRO A 143 4.33 25.29 5.85
C PRO A 143 5.48 26.29 5.69
N PRO A 144 6.69 25.95 6.14
CA PRO A 144 7.86 26.77 5.89
C PRO A 144 8.09 27.03 4.40
N ALA A 145 8.65 28.17 4.06
CA ALA A 145 8.97 28.52 2.68
C ALA A 145 9.83 27.42 2.02
N ASN A 146 9.65 27.22 0.71
CA ASN A 146 10.35 26.21 -0.08
C ASN A 146 10.25 24.79 0.51
N THR A 147 9.09 24.44 1.07
CA THR A 147 8.85 23.11 1.63
C THR A 147 7.72 22.41 0.89
N LEU A 148 7.95 21.16 0.48
CA LEU A 148 6.97 20.29 -0.13
C LEU A 148 6.72 19.09 0.78
N PHE A 149 5.46 18.87 1.14
CA PHE A 149 5.01 17.65 1.81
C PHE A 149 4.40 16.70 0.79
N LEU A 150 4.95 15.47 0.71
CA LEU A 150 4.42 14.35 -0.06
C LEU A 150 3.83 13.34 0.92
N LEU A 151 2.51 13.19 0.92
CA LEU A 151 1.77 12.35 1.86
C LEU A 151 1.21 11.15 1.11
N ILE A 152 1.64 9.94 1.49
CA ILE A 152 1.11 8.70 0.91
C ILE A 152 -0.04 8.21 1.77
N VAL A 153 -1.14 7.84 1.12
CA VAL A 153 -2.37 7.36 1.78
C VAL A 153 -2.88 6.10 1.06
N HIS A 154 -3.14 5.06 1.83
CA HIS A 154 -3.75 3.82 1.31
C HIS A 154 -5.27 3.84 1.47
N LYS A 155 -5.76 4.33 2.62
CA LYS A 155 -7.19 4.43 2.94
C LYS A 155 -7.53 5.87 3.34
N LEU A 156 -8.11 6.63 2.43
CA LEU A 156 -8.43 8.04 2.66
C LEU A 156 -9.41 8.26 3.83
N SER A 157 -10.25 7.26 4.14
CA SER A 157 -11.15 7.28 5.29
C SER A 157 -10.43 7.36 6.64
N ASN A 158 -9.19 6.87 6.72
CA ASN A 158 -8.40 6.85 7.95
C ASN A 158 -7.67 8.17 8.21
N VAL A 159 -7.66 9.08 7.22
CA VAL A 159 -7.01 10.39 7.35
C VAL A 159 -8.00 11.43 7.86
N LEU A 160 -7.59 12.20 8.86
CA LEU A 160 -8.42 13.27 9.43
C LEU A 160 -8.92 14.24 8.35
N PRO A 161 -10.22 14.61 8.35
CA PRO A 161 -10.76 15.59 7.40
C PRO A 161 -10.00 16.91 7.39
N THR A 162 -9.50 17.35 8.55
CA THR A 162 -8.69 18.56 8.72
C THR A 162 -7.34 18.51 8.01
N LEU A 163 -6.72 17.32 7.89
CA LEU A 163 -5.49 17.14 7.10
C LEU A 163 -5.80 17.09 5.60
N ARG A 164 -6.92 16.45 5.24
CA ARG A 164 -7.36 16.36 3.83
C ARG A 164 -7.68 17.71 3.22
N SER A 165 -8.30 18.61 4.00
CA SER A 165 -8.67 19.96 3.52
C SER A 165 -7.47 20.87 3.26
N ARG A 166 -6.28 20.51 3.78
CA ARG A 166 -5.02 21.25 3.62
C ARG A 166 -4.08 20.64 2.58
N ALA A 167 -4.54 19.66 1.84
CA ALA A 167 -3.75 18.95 0.87
C ALA A 167 -4.39 18.97 -0.51
N ARG A 168 -3.58 19.09 -1.54
CA ARG A 168 -3.99 18.74 -2.89
C ARG A 168 -4.01 17.23 -3.02
N VAL A 169 -5.20 16.66 -3.14
CA VAL A 169 -5.39 15.21 -3.22
C VAL A 169 -5.29 14.75 -4.67
N GLU A 170 -4.32 13.90 -4.95
CA GLU A 170 -4.13 13.23 -6.24
C GLU A 170 -4.51 11.75 -6.10
N LYS A 171 -5.59 11.35 -6.76
CA LYS A 171 -6.06 9.96 -6.76
C LYS A 171 -5.34 9.18 -7.86
N MET A 172 -4.40 8.34 -7.45
CA MET A 172 -3.72 7.42 -8.36
C MET A 172 -4.64 6.22 -8.68
N GLN A 173 -4.73 5.90 -9.95
CA GLN A 173 -5.56 4.78 -10.40
C GLN A 173 -4.77 3.46 -10.26
N PRO A 174 -5.44 2.32 -10.08
CA PRO A 174 -4.84 1.02 -10.24
C PRO A 174 -4.16 0.90 -11.60
N LEU A 175 -3.08 0.11 -11.68
CA LEU A 175 -2.39 -0.16 -12.93
C LEU A 175 -3.26 -1.05 -13.84
N THR A 176 -3.14 -0.82 -15.13
CA THR A 176 -3.76 -1.67 -16.14
C THR A 176 -3.06 -3.03 -16.22
N ILE A 177 -3.72 -4.03 -16.81
CA ILE A 177 -3.11 -5.37 -17.02
C ILE A 177 -1.85 -5.27 -17.87
N SER A 178 -1.81 -4.38 -18.87
CA SER A 178 -0.63 -4.14 -19.69
C SER A 178 0.53 -3.60 -18.85
N GLU A 179 0.29 -2.56 -18.05
CA GLU A 179 1.30 -1.97 -17.16
C GLU A 179 1.80 -2.98 -16.12
N LEU A 180 0.91 -3.85 -15.61
CA LEU A 180 1.30 -4.93 -14.70
C LEU A 180 2.20 -5.97 -15.40
N ARG A 181 1.87 -6.35 -16.64
CA ARG A 181 2.71 -7.26 -17.42
C ARG A 181 4.10 -6.69 -17.68
N ASP A 182 4.19 -5.40 -18.03
CA ASP A 182 5.47 -4.72 -18.22
C ASP A 182 6.32 -4.74 -16.95
N LEU A 183 5.69 -4.54 -15.78
CA LEU A 183 6.36 -4.65 -14.47
C LEU A 183 6.80 -6.09 -14.16
N CYS A 184 5.96 -7.08 -14.45
CA CYS A 184 6.30 -8.50 -14.26
C CYS A 184 7.49 -8.88 -15.14
N ILE A 185 7.48 -8.55 -16.42
CA ILE A 185 8.60 -8.82 -17.33
C ILE A 185 9.90 -8.18 -16.80
N LYS A 186 9.81 -6.98 -16.27
CA LYS A 186 10.98 -6.24 -15.79
C LYS A 186 11.53 -6.77 -14.47
N PHE A 187 10.66 -7.05 -13.52
CA PHE A 187 11.06 -7.36 -12.14
C PHE A 187 10.95 -8.83 -11.75
N MET A 188 10.30 -9.63 -12.57
CA MET A 188 10.06 -11.06 -12.37
C MET A 188 10.26 -11.82 -13.69
N PRO A 189 11.40 -11.65 -14.40
CA PRO A 189 11.58 -12.16 -15.76
C PRO A 189 11.53 -13.69 -15.83
N ASP A 190 11.89 -14.36 -14.74
CA ASP A 190 11.93 -15.84 -14.65
C ASP A 190 10.62 -16.43 -14.11
N GLU A 191 9.60 -15.59 -13.84
CA GLU A 191 8.33 -15.98 -13.27
C GLU A 191 7.21 -15.88 -14.30
N GLU A 192 6.51 -16.98 -14.54
CA GLU A 192 5.24 -16.92 -15.25
C GLU A 192 4.14 -16.43 -14.29
N VAL A 193 3.48 -15.33 -14.65
CA VAL A 193 2.36 -14.76 -13.88
C VAL A 193 1.06 -15.01 -14.64
N SER A 194 0.19 -15.82 -14.06
CA SER A 194 -1.09 -16.17 -14.66
C SER A 194 -2.02 -14.96 -14.85
N SER A 195 -2.97 -15.08 -15.79
CA SER A 195 -4.00 -14.05 -16.00
C SER A 195 -4.87 -13.85 -14.76
N GLU A 196 -5.06 -14.89 -13.99
CA GLU A 196 -5.81 -14.92 -12.75
C GLU A 196 -5.13 -14.05 -11.68
N ILE A 197 -3.84 -14.22 -11.47
CA ILE A 197 -3.07 -13.40 -10.52
C ILE A 197 -3.05 -11.93 -10.95
N LEU A 198 -2.86 -11.64 -12.23
CA LEU A 198 -2.95 -10.27 -12.76
C LEU A 198 -4.30 -9.63 -12.46
N ARG A 199 -5.40 -10.36 -12.67
CA ARG A 199 -6.76 -9.90 -12.37
C ARG A 199 -6.99 -9.72 -10.86
N LEU A 200 -6.60 -10.69 -10.05
CA LEU A 200 -6.75 -10.71 -8.60
C LEU A 200 -5.95 -9.60 -7.90
N SER A 201 -4.88 -9.13 -8.52
CA SER A 201 -4.08 -8.03 -7.99
C SER A 201 -4.83 -6.70 -7.92
N ASN A 202 -5.92 -6.55 -8.67
CA ASN A 202 -6.68 -5.30 -8.79
C ASN A 202 -5.79 -4.08 -9.12
N GLY A 203 -4.83 -4.28 -10.04
CA GLY A 203 -3.92 -3.22 -10.48
C GLY A 203 -2.79 -2.91 -9.51
N SER A 204 -2.49 -3.80 -8.59
CA SER A 204 -1.38 -3.66 -7.63
C SER A 204 -0.25 -4.63 -7.93
N PHE A 205 0.90 -4.12 -8.40
CA PHE A 205 2.09 -4.94 -8.59
C PHE A 205 2.64 -5.51 -7.27
N GLY A 206 2.59 -4.73 -6.18
CA GLY A 206 3.00 -5.23 -4.87
C GLY A 206 2.19 -6.45 -4.44
N LYS A 207 0.88 -6.46 -4.75
CA LYS A 207 0.03 -7.61 -4.45
C LYS A 207 0.37 -8.83 -5.32
N ILE A 208 0.76 -8.64 -6.60
CA ILE A 208 1.26 -9.75 -7.44
C ILE A 208 2.47 -10.38 -6.77
N ALA A 209 3.44 -9.57 -6.37
CA ALA A 209 4.64 -10.05 -5.71
C ALA A 209 4.34 -10.82 -4.43
N ASP A 210 3.45 -10.28 -3.56
CA ASP A 210 3.04 -10.95 -2.33
C ASP A 210 2.31 -12.28 -2.62
N MET A 211 1.43 -12.33 -3.61
CA MET A 211 0.71 -13.55 -4.01
C MET A 211 1.67 -14.60 -4.58
N LYS A 212 2.58 -14.22 -5.46
CA LYS A 212 3.58 -15.14 -6.03
C LYS A 212 4.50 -15.70 -4.94
N HIS A 213 4.96 -14.85 -4.02
CA HIS A 213 5.78 -15.29 -2.89
C HIS A 213 5.09 -16.35 -2.02
N ASN A 214 3.77 -16.29 -1.91
CA ASN A 214 2.97 -17.22 -1.11
C ASN A 214 2.34 -18.36 -1.94
N GLY A 215 2.84 -18.62 -3.14
CA GLY A 215 2.35 -19.73 -3.99
C GLY A 215 0.93 -19.53 -4.53
N GLY A 216 0.56 -18.29 -4.80
CA GLY A 216 -0.83 -17.91 -5.16
C GLY A 216 -1.39 -18.62 -6.38
N ASP A 217 -0.56 -18.90 -7.42
CA ASP A 217 -1.01 -19.63 -8.62
C ASP A 217 -1.40 -21.08 -8.29
N GLU A 218 -0.54 -21.79 -7.54
CA GLU A 218 -0.79 -23.17 -7.14
C GLU A 218 -2.02 -23.26 -6.23
N ILE A 219 -2.09 -22.37 -5.23
CA ILE A 219 -3.22 -22.33 -4.29
C ILE A 219 -4.53 -22.00 -5.00
N TYR A 220 -4.51 -21.12 -6.00
CA TYR A 220 -5.70 -20.80 -6.80
C TYR A 220 -6.17 -22.03 -7.59
N ASN A 221 -5.27 -22.74 -8.28
CA ASN A 221 -5.61 -23.92 -9.04
C ASN A 221 -6.12 -25.04 -8.12
N ASP A 222 -5.40 -25.34 -7.04
CA ASP A 222 -5.82 -26.32 -6.03
C ASP A 222 -7.23 -26.03 -5.49
N LEU A 223 -7.51 -24.75 -5.20
CA LEU A 223 -8.81 -24.31 -4.73
C LEU A 223 -9.92 -24.58 -5.73
N ILE A 224 -9.72 -24.15 -6.99
CA ILE A 224 -10.72 -24.31 -8.04
C ILE A 224 -10.98 -25.80 -8.34
N ASP A 225 -9.93 -26.62 -8.40
CA ASP A 225 -10.03 -28.05 -8.62
C ASP A 225 -10.75 -28.75 -7.47
N THR A 226 -10.42 -28.41 -6.21
CA THR A 226 -11.10 -28.95 -5.02
C THR A 226 -12.57 -28.56 -5.00
N LEU A 227 -12.92 -27.34 -5.34
CA LEU A 227 -14.32 -26.88 -5.37
C LEU A 227 -15.11 -27.55 -6.50
N ARG A 228 -14.51 -27.78 -7.66
CA ARG A 228 -15.15 -28.46 -8.80
C ARG A 228 -15.31 -29.97 -8.61
N ASN A 229 -14.45 -30.60 -7.83
CA ASN A 229 -14.50 -32.04 -7.60
C ASN A 229 -15.66 -32.40 -6.67
N PRO A 230 -16.71 -33.17 -7.14
CA PRO A 230 -17.86 -33.55 -6.31
C PRO A 230 -17.46 -34.39 -5.09
N ASP A 231 -16.38 -35.18 -5.22
CA ASP A 231 -15.91 -36.11 -4.19
C ASP A 231 -14.98 -35.46 -3.16
N SER A 232 -14.71 -34.15 -3.27
CA SER A 232 -13.87 -33.46 -2.31
C SER A 232 -14.48 -33.41 -0.93
N THR A 233 -13.67 -33.72 0.07
CA THR A 233 -14.07 -33.85 1.46
C THR A 233 -13.85 -32.55 2.25
N SER A 234 -14.43 -32.48 3.46
CA SER A 234 -14.13 -31.39 4.40
C SER A 234 -12.64 -31.32 4.77
N SER A 235 -11.91 -32.45 4.69
CA SER A 235 -10.46 -32.48 4.93
C SER A 235 -9.69 -31.75 3.83
N ASP A 236 -10.10 -31.91 2.57
CA ASP A 236 -9.48 -31.26 1.43
C ASP A 236 -9.68 -29.75 1.51
N LEU A 237 -10.90 -29.30 1.84
CA LEU A 237 -11.19 -27.88 2.06
C LEU A 237 -10.40 -27.30 3.24
N MET A 238 -10.19 -28.08 4.31
CA MET A 238 -9.36 -27.64 5.44
C MET A 238 -7.89 -27.52 5.04
N MET A 239 -7.36 -28.39 4.17
CA MET A 239 -6.00 -28.26 3.64
C MET A 239 -5.82 -26.96 2.85
N ILE A 240 -6.79 -26.62 1.99
CA ILE A 240 -6.78 -25.34 1.27
C ILE A 240 -6.84 -24.16 2.26
N ALA A 241 -7.71 -24.23 3.27
CA ALA A 241 -7.80 -23.17 4.30
C ALA A 241 -6.46 -22.93 5.00
N LYS A 242 -5.73 -23.99 5.35
CA LYS A 242 -4.39 -23.89 5.96
C LYS A 242 -3.33 -23.27 5.03
N LYS A 243 -3.42 -23.51 3.73
CA LYS A 243 -2.51 -22.88 2.73
C LYS A 243 -2.78 -21.37 2.61
N ILE A 244 -4.04 -20.94 2.66
CA ILE A 244 -4.44 -19.54 2.50
C ILE A 244 -4.26 -18.73 3.80
N ALA A 245 -4.50 -19.35 4.96
CA ALA A 245 -4.56 -18.67 6.25
C ALA A 245 -3.34 -17.81 6.63
N PRO A 246 -2.09 -18.24 6.34
CA PRO A 246 -0.91 -17.45 6.71
C PRO A 246 -0.74 -16.14 5.91
N ALA A 247 -1.42 -16.00 4.78
CA ALA A 247 -1.21 -14.93 3.80
C ALA A 247 -2.53 -14.18 3.49
N PRO A 248 -2.84 -13.09 4.22
CA PRO A 248 -4.08 -12.32 4.03
C PRO A 248 -4.27 -11.78 2.61
N GLU A 249 -3.20 -11.58 1.86
CA GLU A 249 -3.22 -11.20 0.45
C GLU A 249 -3.90 -12.25 -0.44
N LEU A 250 -3.88 -13.52 -0.03
CA LEU A 250 -4.54 -14.63 -0.73
C LEU A 250 -6.06 -14.69 -0.48
N TYR A 251 -6.59 -13.95 0.50
CA TYR A 251 -8.04 -13.98 0.79
C TYR A 251 -8.90 -13.51 -0.38
N THR A 252 -8.33 -12.71 -1.28
CA THR A 252 -9.01 -12.32 -2.52
C THR A 252 -9.26 -13.48 -3.47
N ILE A 253 -8.49 -14.55 -3.39
CA ILE A 253 -8.70 -15.78 -4.17
C ILE A 253 -10.06 -16.39 -3.83
N LEU A 254 -10.46 -16.39 -2.55
CA LEU A 254 -11.75 -16.90 -2.11
C LEU A 254 -12.92 -16.07 -2.65
N LEU A 255 -12.79 -14.73 -2.62
CA LEU A 255 -13.82 -13.84 -3.16
C LEU A 255 -13.95 -13.98 -4.69
N ASP A 256 -12.84 -14.23 -5.35
CA ASP A 256 -12.85 -14.50 -6.77
C ASP A 256 -13.49 -15.86 -7.12
N ALA A 257 -13.22 -16.89 -6.33
CA ALA A 257 -13.88 -18.18 -6.48
C ALA A 257 -15.42 -18.03 -6.33
N VAL A 258 -15.90 -17.30 -5.32
CA VAL A 258 -17.34 -16.98 -5.16
C VAL A 258 -17.89 -16.31 -6.42
N ALA A 259 -17.16 -15.34 -6.98
CA ALA A 259 -17.59 -14.61 -8.18
C ALA A 259 -17.56 -15.51 -9.43
N SER A 260 -16.53 -16.35 -9.60
CA SER A 260 -16.36 -17.24 -10.77
C SER A 260 -17.42 -18.34 -10.85
N PHE A 261 -17.94 -18.75 -9.69
CA PHE A 261 -19.06 -19.70 -9.60
C PHE A 261 -20.44 -19.04 -9.57
N ASN A 262 -20.52 -17.70 -9.79
CA ASN A 262 -21.77 -16.91 -9.78
C ASN A 262 -22.57 -17.03 -8.45
N LEU A 263 -21.88 -17.16 -7.32
CA LEU A 263 -22.48 -17.32 -5.99
C LEU A 263 -22.69 -15.94 -5.33
N ALA A 264 -23.46 -15.05 -5.95
CA ALA A 264 -23.65 -13.68 -5.52
C ALA A 264 -24.20 -13.57 -4.06
N ASP A 265 -25.05 -14.52 -3.67
CA ASP A 265 -25.67 -14.53 -2.33
C ASP A 265 -24.67 -14.78 -1.21
N ILE A 266 -23.59 -15.50 -1.48
CA ILE A 266 -22.54 -15.80 -0.50
C ILE A 266 -21.54 -14.64 -0.38
N TYR A 267 -21.36 -13.85 -1.43
CA TYR A 267 -20.32 -12.84 -1.51
C TYR A 267 -20.29 -11.84 -0.33
N PRO A 268 -21.42 -11.28 0.13
CA PRO A 268 -21.43 -10.38 1.29
C PRO A 268 -20.99 -11.06 2.58
N GLN A 269 -21.42 -12.31 2.80
CA GLN A 269 -21.08 -13.07 4.00
C GLN A 269 -19.63 -13.50 3.99
N ALA A 270 -19.10 -13.97 2.86
CA ALA A 270 -17.68 -14.29 2.68
C ALA A 270 -16.80 -13.06 2.97
N THR A 271 -17.15 -11.91 2.37
CA THR A 271 -16.44 -10.64 2.61
C THR A 271 -16.46 -10.24 4.08
N LYS A 272 -17.62 -10.36 4.76
CA LYS A 272 -17.74 -10.05 6.19
C LYS A 272 -16.86 -10.98 7.03
N THR A 273 -16.85 -12.27 6.75
CA THR A 273 -16.04 -13.26 7.48
C THR A 273 -14.55 -12.96 7.32
N LEU A 274 -14.07 -12.75 6.09
CA LEU A 274 -12.66 -12.45 5.82
C LEU A 274 -12.21 -11.12 6.46
N ASN A 275 -13.05 -10.08 6.42
CA ASN A 275 -12.78 -8.82 7.11
C ASN A 275 -12.73 -8.99 8.64
N SER A 276 -13.59 -9.86 9.20
CA SER A 276 -13.61 -10.14 10.65
C SER A 276 -12.34 -10.86 11.11
N ILE A 277 -11.80 -11.79 10.31
CA ILE A 277 -10.51 -12.45 10.57
C ILE A 277 -9.43 -11.38 10.75
N THR A 278 -9.36 -10.44 9.81
CA THR A 278 -8.32 -9.40 9.81
C THR A 278 -8.52 -8.38 10.94
N ALA A 279 -9.76 -7.96 11.19
CA ALA A 279 -10.06 -6.89 12.15
C ALA A 279 -10.09 -7.38 13.62
N LEU A 280 -10.55 -8.62 13.87
CA LEU A 280 -10.77 -9.16 15.22
C LEU A 280 -9.71 -10.18 15.63
N HIS A 281 -8.69 -10.42 14.79
CA HIS A 281 -7.63 -11.41 15.02
C HIS A 281 -8.20 -12.82 15.34
N LEU A 282 -9.27 -13.20 14.64
CA LEU A 282 -9.85 -14.55 14.76
C LEU A 282 -8.90 -15.57 14.11
N GLU A 283 -9.09 -16.86 14.46
CA GLU A 283 -8.34 -17.94 13.83
C GLU A 283 -8.61 -18.00 12.31
N PRO A 284 -7.62 -17.66 11.45
CA PRO A 284 -7.86 -17.53 10.02
C PRO A 284 -8.33 -18.82 9.37
N GLU A 285 -7.76 -19.96 9.76
CA GLU A 285 -8.07 -21.26 9.18
C GLU A 285 -9.55 -21.60 9.30
N ILE A 286 -10.14 -21.36 10.47
CA ILE A 286 -11.55 -21.67 10.73
C ILE A 286 -12.48 -20.75 9.92
N GLY A 287 -12.15 -19.46 9.87
CA GLY A 287 -12.93 -18.49 9.11
C GLY A 287 -12.91 -18.78 7.60
N ILE A 288 -11.73 -19.12 7.06
CA ILE A 288 -11.55 -19.48 5.66
C ILE A 288 -12.26 -20.80 5.35
N PHE A 289 -12.09 -21.80 6.20
CA PHE A 289 -12.76 -23.09 6.04
C PHE A 289 -14.29 -22.94 5.99
N LYS A 290 -14.85 -22.07 6.83
CA LYS A 290 -16.29 -21.77 6.80
C LYS A 290 -16.71 -21.21 5.45
N VAL A 291 -15.96 -20.24 4.92
CA VAL A 291 -16.24 -19.67 3.57
C VAL A 291 -16.19 -20.76 2.49
N LEU A 292 -15.19 -21.64 2.53
CA LEU A 292 -15.05 -22.75 1.59
C LEU A 292 -16.21 -23.74 1.67
N MET A 293 -16.65 -24.06 2.88
CA MET A 293 -17.83 -24.93 3.10
C MET A 293 -19.12 -24.30 2.58
N ASP A 294 -19.28 -22.98 2.76
CA ASP A 294 -20.44 -22.26 2.25
C ASP A 294 -20.45 -22.23 0.71
N ILE A 295 -19.30 -22.04 0.06
CA ILE A 295 -19.15 -22.17 -1.39
C ILE A 295 -19.51 -23.58 -1.85
N LYS A 296 -18.90 -24.61 -1.24
CA LYS A 296 -19.09 -26.02 -1.63
C LYS A 296 -20.52 -26.50 -1.52
N LYS A 297 -21.29 -26.01 -0.55
CA LYS A 297 -22.73 -26.35 -0.39
C LYS A 297 -23.61 -25.81 -1.50
N CYS A 298 -23.14 -24.81 -2.25
CA CYS A 298 -23.88 -24.16 -3.30
C CYS A 298 -23.47 -24.65 -4.71
N LEU A 299 -22.41 -25.47 -4.79
CA LEU A 299 -21.95 -26.15 -6.00
C LEU A 299 -22.51 -27.56 -6.10
#